data_9a1a6f34735752c4d39d14457f609e39
#
_entry.id   9a1a6f34735752c4d39d14457f609e39
#
_cell.length_a   1.000
_cell.length_b   1.000
_cell.length_c   1.000
_cell.angle_alpha   90.00
_cell.angle_beta   90.00
_cell.angle_gamma   90.00
#
_symmetry.space_group_name_H-M   'P 1'
#
loop_
_entity.id
_entity.type
_entity.pdbx_description
1 polymer ?
#
loop_
_entity_poly.entity_id
_entity_poly.type
_entity_poly.pdbx_seq_one_letter_code
_entity_poly.pdbx_strand_id
1 'polypeptide(L)'
;MSSDVGEKLRLIREAEGLSRDEFEQITGVPAGNTKRYETGRTKSIGSEFLMMITQHPRFTKYTLWLMTDQIAPESGQISPALSPDGQGNISSPQKGQKAG
;
A
#
# COMPACT_ATOMS: atom_id res chain seq x y z
N MET A 1 0.66 -17.29 -3.98
CA MET A 1 -0.74 -16.93 -3.87
C MET A 1 -0.89 -15.46 -3.55
N SER A 2 -1.75 -14.77 -4.24
CA SER A 2 -1.90 -13.35 -4.00
C SER A 2 -2.77 -13.08 -2.79
N SER A 3 -2.45 -11.99 -2.11
CA SER A 3 -3.23 -11.52 -0.99
C SER A 3 -4.48 -10.82 -1.50
N ASP A 4 -5.52 -10.78 -0.69
CA ASP A 4 -6.68 -9.99 -1.06
C ASP A 4 -6.38 -8.49 -0.85
N VAL A 5 -7.31 -7.66 -1.31
CA VAL A 5 -7.07 -6.22 -1.30
C VAL A 5 -6.91 -5.69 0.12
N GLY A 6 -7.64 -6.27 1.07
CA GLY A 6 -7.55 -5.81 2.45
C GLY A 6 -6.17 -6.03 3.05
N GLU A 7 -5.62 -7.22 2.83
CA GLU A 7 -4.28 -7.49 3.32
C GLU A 7 -3.25 -6.61 2.64
N LYS A 8 -3.43 -6.36 1.35
CA LYS A 8 -2.51 -5.49 0.62
C LYS A 8 -2.56 -4.07 1.18
N LEU A 9 -3.76 -3.58 1.51
CA LEU A 9 -3.87 -2.26 2.10
C LEU A 9 -3.15 -2.17 3.43
N ARG A 10 -3.25 -3.24 4.25
CA ARG A 10 -2.54 -3.26 5.51
C ARG A 10 -1.03 -3.20 5.29
N LEU A 11 -0.53 -3.96 4.33
CA LEU A 11 0.90 -3.97 4.04
C LEU A 11 1.38 -2.60 3.56
N ILE A 12 0.58 -1.94 2.72
CA ILE A 12 0.92 -0.60 2.26
C ILE A 12 0.95 0.36 3.43
N ARG A 13 -0.09 0.31 4.28
CA ARG A 13 -0.18 1.21 5.42
C ARG A 13 1.00 1.03 6.36
N GLU A 14 1.32 -0.22 6.66
CA GLU A 14 2.43 -0.52 7.56
C GLU A 14 3.78 -0.13 6.96
N ALA A 15 3.93 -0.34 5.65
CA ALA A 15 5.17 0.05 4.98
C ALA A 15 5.39 1.57 5.04
N GLU A 16 4.31 2.33 5.14
CA GLU A 16 4.41 3.79 5.25
C GLU A 16 4.42 4.25 6.70
N GLY A 17 4.37 3.31 7.65
CA GLY A 17 4.46 3.66 9.06
C GLY A 17 3.23 4.35 9.63
N LEU A 18 2.05 4.05 9.08
CA LEU A 18 0.84 4.78 9.42
C LEU A 18 -0.11 3.93 10.26
N SER A 19 -0.75 4.57 11.25
CA SER A 19 -1.90 3.99 11.90
C SER A 19 -3.11 4.13 10.97
N ARG A 20 -4.21 3.45 11.31
CA ARG A 20 -5.43 3.58 10.52
C ARG A 20 -5.98 5.00 10.56
N ASP A 21 -5.87 5.65 11.72
CA ASP A 21 -6.32 7.04 11.83
C ASP A 21 -5.48 7.97 10.98
N GLU A 22 -4.16 7.76 10.97
CA GLU A 22 -3.28 8.56 10.12
C GLU A 22 -3.56 8.32 8.65
N PHE A 23 -3.84 7.08 8.29
CA PHE A 23 -4.19 6.73 6.91
C PHE A 23 -5.47 7.46 6.48
N GLU A 24 -6.46 7.51 7.38
CA GLU A 24 -7.68 8.26 7.10
C GLU A 24 -7.39 9.73 6.88
N GLN A 25 -6.53 10.32 7.70
CA GLN A 25 -6.23 11.73 7.56
C GLN A 25 -5.56 12.04 6.22
N ILE A 26 -4.77 11.10 5.73
CA ILE A 26 -4.05 11.29 4.48
C ILE A 26 -4.94 11.02 3.28
N THR A 27 -5.68 9.91 3.29
CA THR A 27 -6.44 9.47 2.12
C THR A 27 -7.89 9.88 2.12
N GLY A 28 -8.46 10.11 3.30
CA GLY A 28 -9.89 10.35 3.42
C GLY A 28 -10.72 9.09 3.58
N VAL A 29 -10.11 7.91 3.47
CA VAL A 29 -10.84 6.66 3.67
C VAL A 29 -11.03 6.46 5.17
N PRO A 30 -12.29 6.32 5.64
CA PRO A 30 -12.53 6.20 7.09
C PRO A 30 -11.79 5.02 7.70
N ALA A 31 -11.23 5.24 8.89
CA ALA A 31 -10.45 4.21 9.57
C ALA A 31 -11.25 2.95 9.80
N GLY A 32 -12.54 3.09 10.10
CA GLY A 32 -13.41 1.93 10.29
C GLY A 32 -13.54 1.09 9.05
N ASN A 33 -13.60 1.74 7.88
CA ASN A 33 -13.65 1.00 6.62
C ASN A 33 -12.33 0.28 6.37
N THR A 34 -11.22 0.97 6.60
CA THR A 34 -9.90 0.36 6.45
C THR A 34 -9.79 -0.87 7.35
N LYS A 35 -10.24 -0.78 8.59
CA LYS A 35 -10.18 -1.90 9.49
C LYS A 35 -11.01 -3.09 8.97
N ARG A 36 -12.20 -2.81 8.43
CA ARG A 36 -13.04 -3.89 7.92
C ARG A 36 -12.40 -4.57 6.71
N TYR A 37 -11.72 -3.81 5.86
CA TYR A 37 -11.00 -4.42 4.73
C TYR A 37 -9.85 -5.26 5.24
N GLU A 38 -9.05 -4.71 6.15
CA GLU A 38 -7.84 -5.38 6.62
C GLU A 38 -8.15 -6.65 7.39
N THR A 39 -9.27 -6.69 8.10
CA THR A 39 -9.63 -7.87 8.89
C THR A 39 -10.48 -8.86 8.11
N GLY A 40 -10.77 -8.57 6.83
CA GLY A 40 -11.53 -9.49 6.00
C GLY A 40 -13.03 -9.44 6.22
N ARG A 41 -13.51 -8.50 7.01
CA ARG A 41 -14.95 -8.38 7.24
C ARG A 41 -15.67 -7.85 6.01
N THR A 42 -15.00 -7.04 5.22
CA THR A 42 -15.51 -6.56 3.95
C THR A 42 -14.51 -6.97 2.88
N LYS A 43 -14.96 -7.78 1.92
CA LYS A 43 -14.07 -8.39 0.94
C LYS A 43 -13.84 -7.54 -0.28
N SER A 44 -14.77 -6.66 -0.63
CA SER A 44 -14.61 -5.81 -1.80
C SER A 44 -14.56 -4.36 -1.39
N ILE A 45 -13.57 -3.66 -1.96
CA ILE A 45 -13.42 -2.24 -1.71
C ILE A 45 -14.10 -1.50 -2.86
N GLY A 46 -14.84 -0.44 -2.52
CA GLY A 46 -15.46 0.38 -3.54
C GLY A 46 -14.42 1.13 -4.35
N SER A 47 -14.71 1.34 -5.63
CA SER A 47 -13.75 1.99 -6.51
C SER A 47 -13.43 3.40 -6.03
N GLU A 48 -14.38 4.06 -5.39
CA GLU A 48 -14.15 5.42 -4.90
C GLU A 48 -13.04 5.43 -3.85
N PHE A 49 -13.13 4.52 -2.85
CA PHE A 49 -12.09 4.44 -1.83
C PHE A 49 -10.76 4.01 -2.43
N LEU A 50 -10.81 3.06 -3.36
CA LEU A 50 -9.60 2.58 -4.00
C LEU A 50 -8.88 3.72 -4.72
N MET A 51 -9.63 4.58 -5.42
CA MET A 51 -9.04 5.70 -6.12
C MET A 51 -8.52 6.77 -5.16
N MET A 52 -9.18 6.96 -4.03
CA MET A 52 -8.68 7.89 -3.02
C MET A 52 -7.29 7.50 -2.56
N ILE A 53 -7.03 6.20 -2.50
CA ILE A 53 -5.73 5.71 -2.11
C ILE A 53 -4.73 5.81 -3.26
N THR A 54 -5.07 5.23 -4.42
CA THR A 54 -4.09 5.11 -5.50
C THR A 54 -3.77 6.44 -6.15
N GLN A 55 -4.67 7.41 -6.08
CA GLN A 55 -4.42 8.72 -6.67
C GLN A 55 -3.66 9.65 -5.72
N HIS A 56 -3.51 9.26 -4.46
CA HIS A 56 -2.72 10.06 -3.54
C HIS A 56 -1.24 9.88 -3.87
N PRO A 57 -0.48 10.98 -3.98
CA PRO A 57 0.93 10.89 -4.41
C PRO A 57 1.77 9.93 -3.58
N ARG A 58 1.44 9.79 -2.30
CA ARG A 58 2.23 8.94 -1.42
C ARG A 58 2.02 7.45 -1.71
N PHE A 59 0.86 7.09 -2.27
CA PHE A 59 0.51 5.68 -2.46
C PHE A 59 0.45 5.27 -3.93
N THR A 60 0.56 6.21 -4.85
CA THR A 60 0.51 5.89 -6.28
C THR A 60 1.57 4.86 -6.67
N LYS A 61 2.70 4.86 -5.99
CA LYS A 61 3.79 3.93 -6.29
C LYS A 61 3.40 2.47 -6.04
N TYR A 62 2.32 2.21 -5.31
CA TYR A 62 1.87 0.84 -5.04
C TYR A 62 0.74 0.38 -5.95
N THR A 63 0.30 1.23 -6.88
CA THR A 63 -0.91 0.95 -7.65
C THR A 63 -0.82 -0.35 -8.45
N LEU A 64 0.28 -0.54 -9.17
CA LEU A 64 0.42 -1.73 -10.00
C LEU A 64 0.42 -2.99 -9.13
N TRP A 65 1.17 -2.96 -8.05
CA TRP A 65 1.21 -4.11 -7.15
C TRP A 65 -0.14 -4.37 -6.51
N LEU A 66 -0.83 -3.31 -6.07
CA LEU A 66 -2.14 -3.45 -5.43
C LEU A 66 -3.14 -4.11 -6.37
N MET A 67 -3.10 -3.75 -7.64
CA MET A 67 -4.10 -4.22 -8.59
C MET A 67 -3.71 -5.53 -9.27
N THR A 68 -2.43 -5.83 -9.39
CA THR A 68 -2.00 -6.95 -10.23
C THR A 68 -0.96 -7.88 -9.60
N ASP A 69 -0.47 -7.56 -8.41
CA ASP A 69 0.63 -8.27 -7.75
C ASP A 69 1.96 -8.13 -8.50
N GLN A 70 2.04 -7.22 -9.47
CA GLN A 70 3.24 -7.01 -10.24
C GLN A 70 3.90 -5.71 -9.83
N ILE A 71 5.18 -5.57 -10.18
CA ILE A 71 5.91 -4.34 -9.94
C ILE A 71 6.63 -3.94 -11.20
N ALA A 72 7.01 -2.66 -11.27
CA ALA A 72 7.81 -2.13 -12.36
C ALA A 72 8.71 -1.05 -11.78
N PRO A 73 9.78 -1.47 -11.08
CA PRO A 73 10.59 -0.50 -10.32
C PRO A 73 11.19 0.59 -11.20
N GLU A 74 11.51 0.28 -12.44
CA GLU A 74 12.06 1.29 -13.34
C GLU A 74 11.06 2.38 -13.66
N SER A 75 9.77 2.11 -13.44
CA SER A 75 8.72 3.11 -13.62
C SER A 75 8.21 3.63 -12.29
N GLY A 76 8.90 3.31 -11.19
CA GLY A 76 8.50 3.78 -9.89
C GLY A 76 7.38 2.98 -9.24
N GLN A 77 7.00 1.84 -9.82
CA GLN A 77 5.92 1.01 -9.25
C GLN A 77 6.53 -0.13 -8.45
N ILE A 78 6.29 -0.11 -7.15
CA ILE A 78 6.94 -1.03 -6.22
C ILE A 78 5.91 -1.74 -5.36
N SER A 79 6.38 -2.73 -4.59
CA SER A 79 5.58 -3.35 -3.56
C SER A 79 6.00 -2.78 -2.20
N PRO A 80 5.19 -3.02 -1.15
CA PRO A 80 5.59 -2.55 0.19
C PRO A 80 6.95 -3.07 0.63
N ALA A 81 7.32 -4.26 0.19
CA ALA A 81 8.61 -4.84 0.56
C ALA A 81 9.78 -4.02 0.02
N LEU A 82 9.55 -3.23 -1.02
CA LEU A 82 10.60 -2.40 -1.62
C LEU A 82 10.54 -0.96 -1.15
N SER A 83 9.58 -0.63 -0.29
CA SER A 83 9.44 0.75 0.17
C SER A 83 10.65 1.15 1.00
N PRO A 84 11.28 2.29 0.69
CA PRO A 84 12.42 2.75 1.48
C PRO A 84 12.02 3.33 2.82
N ASP A 85 10.74 3.61 3.02
CA ASP A 85 10.30 4.33 4.20
C ASP A 85 9.82 3.46 5.33
N GLY A 86 8.85 2.64 5.05
CA GLY A 86 8.12 2.01 6.13
C GLY A 86 8.87 0.93 6.85
N GLN A 87 9.65 0.17 6.14
CA GLN A 87 10.29 -0.98 6.73
C GLN A 87 11.56 -0.66 7.42
N GLY A 88 11.92 0.40 7.24
CA GLY A 88 13.16 0.66 7.83
C GLY A 88 14.20 -0.27 7.44
N ASN A 89 13.99 -0.85 7.17
CA ASN A 89 14.67 -1.62 6.86
C ASN A 89 15.16 -2.12 6.03
N ILE A 90 15.26 -2.08 5.69
CA ILE A 90 15.58 -2.78 4.95
C ILE A 90 16.65 -2.62 4.31
N SER A 91 17.05 -2.54 4.32
CA SER A 91 17.79 -2.60 3.89
C SER A 91 18.33 -2.47 3.03
N SER A 92 18.39 -2.20 2.64
CA SER A 92 18.75 -2.21 1.85
C SER A 92 19.09 -2.01 1.00
N PRO A 93 19.20 -1.92 0.68
CA PRO A 93 19.39 -1.79 -0.26
C PRO A 93 19.52 -1.63 -1.06
N GLN A 94 19.63 -1.33 -1.19
CA GLN A 94 19.43 -1.35 -1.81
C GLN A 94 19.48 -1.23 -2.45
N LYS A 95 19.77 -0.82 -2.58
CA LYS A 95 19.51 -0.80 -2.97
C LYS A 95 19.27 -0.88 -3.64
N GLY A 96 19.40 -0.52 -3.64
CA GLY A 96 18.82 -0.65 -4.14
C GLY A 96 18.67 -0.72 -4.76
N GLN A 97 18.93 -0.59 -4.89
CA GLN A 97 18.53 -0.80 -5.23
C GLN A 97 18.49 -0.98 -5.88
N LYS A 98 18.92 -0.67 -6.39
CA LYS A 98 18.68 -1.06 -6.75
C LYS A 98 18.43 -1.54 -7.12
N ALA A 99 18.52 -1.48 -7.56
CA ALA A 99 18.02 -2.07 -7.73
C ALA A 99 17.78 -2.23 -7.76
N GLY A 100 17.77 -2.03 -7.93
CA GLY A 100 17.21 -2.32 -7.82
C GLY A 100 17.17 -2.30 -7.66
#